data_ad1311d925837d37266b0ae84b142c93
#
_entry.id   ad1311d925837d37266b0ae84b142c93
#
_cell.length_a   1.000
_cell.length_b   1.000
_cell.length_c   1.000
_cell.angle_alpha   90.00
_cell.angle_beta   90.00
_cell.angle_gamma   90.00
#
_symmetry.space_group_name_H-M   'P 1'
#
loop_
_entity.id
_entity.type
_entity.pdbx_description
1 polymer ?
#
loop_
_entity_poly.entity_id
_entity_poly.type
_entity_poly.pdbx_seq_one_letter_code
_entity_poly.pdbx_strand_id
1 'polypeptide(L)'
;MTKHQNLPVPRSAALLLAALLLCTACGKREWPTPVASEDKFRWRSVEVQRNQGCVILNCELSGNWQNLDTVNVLLEPVGTAPGDGCASCPFTPRSTLIFAPGAAGLRKDMNRVAVTACELDPQKTYRVQVVGFSVFPGISPVASELMLSAPK
;
A
#
# COMPACT_ATOMS: atom_id res chain seq x y z
N MET A 1 2.13 41.56 -62.11
CA MET A 1 1.03 40.55 -62.18
C MET A 1 1.65 39.18 -62.10
N THR A 2 1.73 38.61 -60.89
CA THR A 2 2.35 37.29 -60.61
C THR A 2 1.23 36.24 -60.67
N LYS A 3 1.31 35.37 -61.63
CA LYS A 3 0.37 34.29 -61.92
C LYS A 3 0.70 33.13 -60.97
N HIS A 4 -0.13 32.94 -59.92
CA HIS A 4 -0.03 31.76 -59.06
C HIS A 4 -0.45 30.50 -59.84
N GLN A 5 0.50 29.65 -60.18
CA GLN A 5 0.25 28.32 -60.71
C GLN A 5 -0.22 27.40 -59.56
N ASN A 6 -1.50 27.09 -59.50
CA ASN A 6 -2.02 26.02 -58.65
C ASN A 6 -1.63 24.67 -59.29
N LEU A 7 -0.56 24.05 -58.75
CA LEU A 7 -0.25 22.66 -59.11
C LEU A 7 -1.27 21.74 -58.46
N PRO A 8 -1.92 20.84 -59.22
CA PRO A 8 -2.82 19.85 -58.66
C PRO A 8 -2.04 18.83 -57.83
N VAL A 9 -2.23 18.81 -56.50
CA VAL A 9 -1.66 17.81 -55.63
C VAL A 9 -2.26 16.46 -55.99
N PRO A 10 -1.45 15.46 -56.37
CA PRO A 10 -1.99 14.15 -56.77
C PRO A 10 -2.68 13.51 -55.54
N ARG A 11 -3.87 12.98 -55.74
CA ARG A 11 -4.72 12.36 -54.70
C ARG A 11 -3.99 11.29 -53.88
N SER A 12 -2.97 10.65 -54.46
CA SER A 12 -2.07 9.71 -53.78
C SER A 12 -1.18 10.37 -52.73
N ALA A 13 -0.71 11.61 -52.96
CA ALA A 13 0.12 12.32 -51.96
C ALA A 13 -0.71 12.77 -50.76
N ALA A 14 -1.97 13.14 -50.93
CA ALA A 14 -2.88 13.50 -49.85
C ALA A 14 -3.21 12.27 -48.96
N LEU A 15 -3.40 11.09 -49.54
CA LEU A 15 -3.63 9.85 -48.81
C LEU A 15 -2.40 9.40 -48.00
N LEU A 16 -1.21 9.54 -48.55
CA LEU A 16 0.02 9.25 -47.85
C LEU A 16 0.28 10.18 -46.65
N LEU A 17 -0.03 11.48 -46.82
CA LEU A 17 0.10 12.45 -45.75
C LEU A 17 -0.90 12.19 -44.62
N ALA A 18 -2.15 11.81 -44.95
CA ALA A 18 -3.18 11.44 -43.98
C ALA A 18 -2.80 10.15 -43.21
N ALA A 19 -2.22 9.16 -43.88
CA ALA A 19 -1.74 7.94 -43.26
C ALA A 19 -0.56 8.20 -42.32
N LEU A 20 0.37 9.10 -42.68
CA LEU A 20 1.49 9.48 -41.83
C LEU A 20 1.02 10.20 -40.54
N LEU A 21 0.00 11.06 -40.65
CA LEU A 21 -0.56 11.77 -39.49
C LEU A 21 -1.31 10.85 -38.53
N LEU A 22 -1.88 9.75 -38.99
CA LEU A 22 -2.52 8.76 -38.14
C LEU A 22 -1.54 7.90 -37.35
N CYS A 23 -0.31 7.71 -37.84
CA CYS A 23 0.73 6.93 -37.16
C CYS A 23 1.39 7.69 -35.98
N THR A 24 1.29 9.02 -35.93
CA THR A 24 1.87 9.83 -34.84
C THR A 24 0.96 9.95 -33.62
N ALA A 25 -0.27 9.44 -33.67
CA ALA A 25 -1.26 9.52 -32.60
C ALA A 25 -1.10 8.44 -31.51
N CYS A 26 -0.03 7.61 -31.54
CA CYS A 26 0.32 6.74 -30.41
C CYS A 26 0.89 7.60 -29.27
N GLY A 27 0.03 8.33 -28.58
CA GLY A 27 0.35 8.99 -27.32
C GLY A 27 0.87 7.94 -26.32
N LYS A 28 2.10 8.07 -25.88
CA LYS A 28 2.66 7.29 -24.78
C LYS A 28 1.76 7.50 -23.56
N ARG A 29 0.99 6.50 -23.17
CA ARG A 29 0.29 6.52 -21.89
C ARG A 29 1.35 6.40 -20.81
N GLU A 30 1.85 7.53 -20.37
CA GLU A 30 2.61 7.55 -19.11
C GLU A 30 1.60 7.36 -17.98
N TRP A 31 1.81 6.30 -17.20
CA TRP A 31 1.09 6.14 -15.95
C TRP A 31 1.46 7.32 -15.05
N PRO A 32 0.48 7.91 -14.33
CA PRO A 32 0.81 8.95 -13.37
C PRO A 32 1.85 8.41 -12.39
N THR A 33 3.03 9.02 -12.39
CA THR A 33 4.08 8.68 -11.42
C THR A 33 3.65 9.23 -10.07
N PRO A 34 3.57 8.41 -9.02
CA PRO A 34 3.14 8.86 -7.70
C PRO A 34 4.12 9.91 -7.16
N VAL A 35 3.59 11.01 -6.65
CA VAL A 35 4.37 12.02 -5.94
C VAL A 35 4.44 11.61 -4.48
N ALA A 36 5.59 11.09 -4.04
CA ALA A 36 5.74 10.50 -2.71
C ALA A 36 5.33 11.41 -1.53
N SER A 37 5.40 12.74 -1.70
CA SER A 37 4.96 13.70 -0.69
C SER A 37 3.43 13.84 -0.62
N GLU A 38 2.73 13.69 -1.74
CA GLU A 38 1.28 13.90 -1.86
C GLU A 38 0.52 12.57 -1.72
N ASP A 39 1.08 11.49 -2.28
CA ASP A 39 0.41 10.20 -2.34
C ASP A 39 0.67 9.30 -1.13
N LYS A 40 1.52 9.74 -0.21
CA LYS A 40 1.91 8.98 0.97
C LYS A 40 0.88 9.14 2.10
N PHE A 41 0.54 8.02 2.73
CA PHE A 41 -0.17 8.00 4.01
C PHE A 41 0.82 7.78 5.17
N ARG A 42 0.34 7.99 6.42
CA ARG A 42 1.08 7.72 7.66
C ARG A 42 0.13 7.16 8.70
N TRP A 43 0.62 6.30 9.56
CA TRP A 43 -0.07 5.91 10.78
C TRP A 43 -0.06 7.10 11.75
N ARG A 44 -1.24 7.61 12.09
CA ARG A 44 -1.42 8.68 13.09
C ARG A 44 -1.47 8.10 14.49
N SER A 45 -2.21 7.01 14.64
CA SER A 45 -2.27 6.23 15.87
C SER A 45 -2.51 4.76 15.54
N VAL A 46 -1.99 3.88 16.37
CA VAL A 46 -2.27 2.45 16.34
C VAL A 46 -2.49 2.00 17.77
N GLU A 47 -3.68 1.51 18.06
CA GLU A 47 -4.07 0.96 19.35
C GLU A 47 -4.15 -0.55 19.28
N VAL A 48 -3.54 -1.22 20.24
CA VAL A 48 -3.51 -2.68 20.34
C VAL A 48 -4.43 -3.13 21.47
N GLN A 49 -5.36 -4.01 21.15
CA GLN A 49 -6.21 -4.66 22.13
C GLN A 49 -6.03 -6.16 22.02
N ARG A 50 -5.96 -6.84 23.17
CA ARG A 50 -5.90 -8.30 23.25
C ARG A 50 -7.29 -8.84 23.62
N ASN A 51 -7.75 -9.83 22.86
CA ASN A 51 -8.95 -10.57 23.18
C ASN A 51 -8.64 -12.07 22.98
N GLN A 52 -8.33 -12.77 24.07
CA GLN A 52 -7.93 -14.19 24.03
C GLN A 52 -6.82 -14.45 22.98
N GLY A 53 -7.07 -15.36 22.03
CA GLY A 53 -6.17 -15.70 20.93
C GLY A 53 -6.16 -14.70 19.77
N CYS A 54 -6.76 -13.50 19.90
CA CYS A 54 -6.77 -12.48 18.87
C CYS A 54 -6.11 -11.18 19.33
N VAL A 55 -5.43 -10.51 18.42
CA VAL A 55 -5.00 -9.11 18.54
C VAL A 55 -5.89 -8.26 17.64
N ILE A 56 -6.50 -7.25 18.20
CA ILE A 56 -7.30 -6.26 17.51
C ILE A 56 -6.50 -4.96 17.45
N LEU A 57 -6.26 -4.48 16.23
CA LEU A 57 -5.52 -3.27 15.95
C LEU A 57 -6.48 -2.22 15.42
N ASN A 58 -6.65 -1.11 16.14
CA ASN A 58 -7.42 0.04 15.69
C ASN A 58 -6.43 1.13 15.26
N CYS A 59 -6.41 1.42 13.97
CA CYS A 59 -5.45 2.32 13.36
C CYS A 59 -6.16 3.55 12.80
N GLU A 60 -5.57 4.72 12.97
CA GLU A 60 -5.96 5.95 12.30
C GLU A 60 -4.84 6.38 11.35
N LEU A 61 -5.22 6.78 10.14
CA LEU A 61 -4.33 7.21 9.09
C LEU A 61 -4.41 8.74 8.89
N SER A 62 -3.32 9.31 8.43
CA SER A 62 -3.23 10.69 7.96
C SER A 62 -2.59 10.74 6.57
N GLY A 63 -2.72 11.88 5.89
CA GLY A 63 -2.28 12.02 4.49
C GLY A 63 -3.25 11.35 3.53
N ASN A 64 -2.73 10.80 2.42
CA ASN A 64 -3.58 10.18 1.42
C ASN A 64 -3.91 8.71 1.76
N TRP A 65 -4.73 8.54 2.79
CA TRP A 65 -5.15 7.25 3.36
C TRP A 65 -5.88 6.35 2.34
N GLN A 66 -6.45 6.93 1.29
CA GLN A 66 -7.14 6.20 0.22
C GLN A 66 -6.18 5.27 -0.54
N ASN A 67 -4.89 5.63 -0.55
CA ASN A 67 -3.86 4.87 -1.22
C ASN A 67 -3.37 3.65 -0.42
N LEU A 68 -3.87 3.42 0.80
CA LEU A 68 -3.58 2.18 1.51
C LEU A 68 -4.28 1.01 0.81
N ASP A 69 -3.48 0.06 0.34
CA ASP A 69 -3.93 -1.18 -0.28
C ASP A 69 -3.91 -2.35 0.72
N THR A 70 -2.75 -2.81 1.08
CA THR A 70 -2.55 -3.99 1.90
C THR A 70 -1.97 -3.62 3.25
N VAL A 71 -2.38 -4.33 4.29
CA VAL A 71 -1.87 -4.20 5.66
C VAL A 71 -1.22 -5.51 6.08
N ASN A 72 0.06 -5.46 6.44
CA ASN A 72 0.75 -6.58 7.06
C ASN A 72 0.85 -6.36 8.57
N VAL A 73 0.54 -7.37 9.34
CA VAL A 73 0.74 -7.42 10.78
C VAL A 73 1.92 -8.34 11.06
N LEU A 74 3.00 -7.75 11.54
CA LEU A 74 4.22 -8.46 11.90
C LEU A 74 4.17 -8.79 13.39
N LEU A 75 4.42 -10.04 13.72
CA LEU A 75 4.28 -10.58 15.07
C LEU A 75 5.57 -11.28 15.51
N GLU A 76 6.00 -10.98 16.71
CA GLU A 76 7.10 -11.68 17.38
C GLU A 76 6.68 -12.06 18.81
N PRO A 77 6.63 -13.35 19.15
CA PRO A 77 6.37 -13.76 20.52
C PRO A 77 7.52 -13.35 21.42
N VAL A 78 7.21 -12.91 22.63
CA VAL A 78 8.19 -12.54 23.68
C VAL A 78 8.15 -13.58 24.78
N GLY A 79 9.30 -14.17 25.10
CA GLY A 79 9.38 -15.19 26.13
C GLY A 79 10.77 -15.79 26.24
N THR A 80 10.83 -16.97 26.85
CA THR A 80 12.06 -17.73 27.06
C THR A 80 12.11 -19.04 26.27
N ALA A 81 11.04 -19.35 25.53
CA ALA A 81 11.00 -20.56 24.72
C ALA A 81 11.90 -20.40 23.47
N PRO A 82 12.42 -21.52 22.93
CA PRO A 82 13.17 -21.48 21.68
C PRO A 82 12.40 -20.79 20.57
N GLY A 83 12.99 -19.75 19.98
CA GLY A 83 12.36 -18.95 18.93
C GLY A 83 11.58 -17.72 19.42
N ASP A 84 11.38 -17.55 20.73
CA ASP A 84 10.84 -16.31 21.27
C ASP A 84 11.89 -15.19 21.23
N GLY A 85 11.44 -13.96 21.01
CA GLY A 85 12.27 -12.77 21.13
C GLY A 85 12.33 -12.27 22.57
N CYS A 86 13.19 -11.32 22.87
CA CYS A 86 13.20 -10.62 24.14
C CYS A 86 12.66 -9.20 23.99
N ALA A 87 12.13 -8.62 25.07
CA ALA A 87 11.50 -7.29 25.03
C ALA A 87 12.46 -6.18 24.57
N SER A 88 13.74 -6.29 24.86
CA SER A 88 14.79 -5.31 24.52
C SER A 88 15.64 -5.70 23.30
N CYS A 89 15.41 -6.88 22.71
CA CYS A 89 16.13 -7.31 21.52
C CYS A 89 15.68 -6.57 20.27
N PRO A 90 16.48 -6.53 19.20
CA PRO A 90 15.99 -6.10 17.90
C PRO A 90 14.73 -6.87 17.49
N PHE A 91 13.76 -6.17 16.92
CA PHE A 91 12.51 -6.79 16.45
C PHE A 91 12.79 -7.72 15.27
N THR A 92 12.42 -8.98 15.42
CA THR A 92 12.56 -10.00 14.37
C THR A 92 11.25 -10.75 14.24
N PRO A 93 10.36 -10.32 13.32
CA PRO A 93 9.05 -10.95 13.18
C PRO A 93 9.17 -12.44 12.84
N ARG A 94 8.39 -13.26 13.55
CA ARG A 94 8.31 -14.71 13.34
C ARG A 94 7.13 -15.12 12.52
N SER A 95 6.10 -14.26 12.48
CA SER A 95 4.95 -14.44 11.61
C SER A 95 4.52 -13.10 11.01
N THR A 96 3.98 -13.19 9.80
CA THR A 96 3.41 -12.07 9.06
C THR A 96 2.03 -12.46 8.59
N LEU A 97 1.03 -11.73 9.03
CA LEU A 97 -0.34 -11.87 8.56
C LEU A 97 -0.62 -10.78 7.54
N ILE A 98 -1.09 -11.16 6.36
CA ILE A 98 -1.30 -10.26 5.23
C ILE A 98 -2.81 -10.06 5.04
N PHE A 99 -3.25 -8.81 5.06
CA PHE A 99 -4.63 -8.41 4.88
C PHE A 99 -4.75 -7.56 3.61
N ALA A 100 -5.13 -8.20 2.52
CA ALA A 100 -5.48 -7.53 1.27
C ALA A 100 -6.89 -6.89 1.37
N PRO A 101 -7.25 -5.97 0.47
CA PRO A 101 -8.60 -5.42 0.41
C PRO A 101 -9.67 -6.51 0.36
N GLY A 102 -10.65 -6.43 1.26
CA GLY A 102 -11.73 -7.43 1.38
C GLY A 102 -11.36 -8.69 2.18
N ALA A 103 -10.15 -8.80 2.72
CA ALA A 103 -9.77 -9.92 3.57
C ALA A 103 -10.61 -9.96 4.85
N ALA A 104 -10.96 -11.17 5.29
CA ALA A 104 -11.58 -11.38 6.59
C ALA A 104 -10.67 -10.82 7.70
N GLY A 105 -11.24 -10.05 8.63
CA GLY A 105 -10.48 -9.40 9.70
C GLY A 105 -9.93 -8.02 9.35
N LEU A 106 -10.05 -7.53 8.10
CA LEU A 106 -9.74 -6.15 7.72
C LEU A 106 -11.03 -5.35 7.52
N ARG A 107 -11.17 -4.26 8.27
CA ARG A 107 -12.25 -3.28 8.10
C ARG A 107 -11.65 -1.91 7.87
N LYS A 108 -12.02 -1.26 6.77
CA LYS A 108 -11.56 0.07 6.41
C LYS A 108 -12.78 1.00 6.33
N ASP A 109 -12.76 2.07 7.11
CA ASP A 109 -13.79 3.09 7.14
C ASP A 109 -13.12 4.46 7.14
N MET A 110 -13.19 5.14 6.00
CA MET A 110 -12.46 6.37 5.73
C MET A 110 -10.96 6.24 6.12
N ASN A 111 -10.48 7.10 7.01
CA ASN A 111 -9.10 7.10 7.51
C ASN A 111 -8.86 6.12 8.68
N ARG A 112 -9.86 5.30 9.05
CA ARG A 112 -9.75 4.30 10.10
C ARG A 112 -9.63 2.91 9.52
N VAL A 113 -8.75 2.12 10.10
CA VAL A 113 -8.51 0.74 9.72
C VAL A 113 -8.52 -0.11 10.98
N ALA A 114 -9.36 -1.12 11.01
CA ALA A 114 -9.36 -2.12 12.06
C ALA A 114 -8.88 -3.45 11.48
N VAL A 115 -7.91 -4.06 12.14
CA VAL A 115 -7.36 -5.37 11.77
C VAL A 115 -7.53 -6.32 12.94
N THR A 116 -8.08 -7.50 12.68
CA THR A 116 -8.21 -8.57 13.68
C THR A 116 -7.35 -9.75 13.23
N ALA A 117 -6.27 -9.99 13.97
CA ALA A 117 -5.34 -11.10 13.77
C ALA A 117 -5.58 -12.14 14.87
N CYS A 118 -6.03 -13.32 14.49
CA CYS A 118 -6.34 -14.43 15.40
C CYS A 118 -5.32 -15.56 15.30
N GLU A 119 -5.57 -16.66 16.01
CA GLU A 119 -4.66 -17.85 16.06
C GLU A 119 -3.36 -17.61 16.81
N LEU A 120 -3.35 -16.65 17.74
CA LEU A 120 -2.23 -16.37 18.62
C LEU A 120 -2.35 -17.17 19.91
N ASP A 121 -1.21 -17.57 20.46
CA ASP A 121 -1.18 -18.20 21.79
C ASP A 121 -1.70 -17.20 22.83
N PRO A 122 -2.83 -17.50 23.52
CA PRO A 122 -3.45 -16.57 24.48
C PRO A 122 -2.56 -16.26 25.69
N GLN A 123 -1.57 -17.11 25.99
CA GLN A 123 -0.68 -16.96 27.13
C GLN A 123 0.58 -16.16 26.81
N LYS A 124 0.90 -15.95 25.51
CA LYS A 124 2.12 -15.24 25.11
C LYS A 124 1.89 -13.75 24.91
N THR A 125 2.88 -12.97 25.32
CA THR A 125 3.03 -11.58 24.92
C THR A 125 3.61 -11.52 23.51
N TYR A 126 3.13 -10.58 22.70
CA TYR A 126 3.65 -10.35 21.35
C TYR A 126 4.12 -8.93 21.18
N ARG A 127 5.25 -8.75 20.50
CA ARG A 127 5.59 -7.48 19.88
C ARG A 127 4.90 -7.44 18.52
N VAL A 128 4.26 -6.33 18.25
CA VAL A 128 3.40 -6.16 17.07
C VAL A 128 3.80 -4.91 16.31
N GLN A 129 3.93 -5.02 15.00
CA GLN A 129 4.13 -3.87 14.13
C GLN A 129 3.18 -3.97 12.94
N VAL A 130 2.58 -2.85 12.56
CA VAL A 130 1.72 -2.75 11.39
C VAL A 130 2.48 -2.11 10.25
N VAL A 131 2.44 -2.70 9.07
CA VAL A 131 3.07 -2.17 7.86
C VAL A 131 2.01 -2.03 6.78
N GLY A 132 1.79 -0.80 6.33
CA GLY A 132 0.87 -0.49 5.25
C GLY A 132 1.59 -0.36 3.91
N PHE A 133 1.00 -0.94 2.88
CA PHE A 133 1.47 -0.88 1.49
C PHE A 133 0.54 -0.01 0.67
N SER A 134 1.12 0.79 -0.21
CA SER A 134 0.37 1.65 -1.12
C SER A 134 -0.07 0.91 -2.37
N VAL A 135 -1.19 1.35 -2.97
CA VAL A 135 -1.59 0.96 -4.33
C VAL A 135 -0.52 1.33 -5.37
N PHE A 136 0.37 2.28 -5.07
CA PHE A 136 1.48 2.69 -5.92
C PHE A 136 2.77 1.96 -5.55
N PRO A 137 3.29 1.08 -6.43
CA PRO A 137 4.49 0.28 -6.13
C PRO A 137 5.75 1.11 -5.85
N GLY A 138 5.80 2.35 -6.36
CA GLY A 138 6.92 3.28 -6.15
C GLY A 138 6.95 3.95 -4.78
N ILE A 139 5.89 3.79 -3.97
CA ILE A 139 5.82 4.34 -2.61
C ILE A 139 6.26 3.27 -1.62
N SER A 140 7.28 3.59 -0.84
CA SER A 140 7.79 2.67 0.19
C SER A 140 6.73 2.35 1.24
N PRO A 141 6.68 1.10 1.75
CA PRO A 141 5.79 0.72 2.83
C PRO A 141 5.96 1.62 4.06
N VAL A 142 4.87 1.82 4.80
CA VAL A 142 4.85 2.66 6.01
C VAL A 142 4.65 1.77 7.22
N ALA A 143 5.67 1.67 8.08
CA ALA A 143 5.60 0.94 9.33
C ALA A 143 5.08 1.82 10.47
N SER A 144 4.34 1.22 11.39
CA SER A 144 3.98 1.81 12.69
C SER A 144 5.15 1.73 13.68
N GLU A 145 4.98 2.37 14.82
CA GLU A 145 5.78 2.06 15.98
C GLU A 145 5.56 0.60 16.42
N LEU A 146 6.53 0.07 17.16
CA LEU A 146 6.47 -1.26 17.72
C LEU A 146 5.64 -1.23 19.00
N MET A 147 4.67 -2.12 19.13
CA MET A 147 3.73 -2.18 20.24
C MET A 147 3.84 -3.52 20.97
N LEU A 148 3.42 -3.54 22.24
CA LEU A 148 3.29 -4.76 23.03
C LEU A 148 1.83 -5.15 23.17
N SER A 149 1.54 -6.43 22.97
CA SER A 149 0.23 -7.06 23.18
C SER A 149 0.38 -8.15 24.24
N ALA A 150 0.14 -7.80 25.50
CA ALA A 150 0.17 -8.73 26.60
C ALA A 150 -1.13 -9.53 26.72
N PRO A 151 -1.11 -10.75 27.29
CA PRO A 151 -2.32 -11.46 27.73
C PRO A 151 -3.15 -10.60 28.69
N LYS A 152 -4.48 -10.76 28.63
CA LYS A 152 -5.42 -10.18 29.61
C LYS A 152 -5.81 -11.22 30.62
#